data_1fab56c322982e78beef3825f103366a
#
_entry.id   1fab56c322982e78beef3825f103366a
#
_cell.length_a   1.000
_cell.length_b   1.000
_cell.length_c   1.000
_cell.angle_alpha   90.00
_cell.angle_beta   90.00
_cell.angle_gamma   90.00
#
_symmetry.space_group_name_H-M   'P 1'
#
loop_
_entity.id
_entity.type
_entity.pdbx_description
1 polymer ?
#
loop_
_entity_poly.entity_id
_entity_poly.type
_entity_poly.pdbx_seq_one_letter_code
_entity_poly.pdbx_strand_id
1 'polypeptide(L)'
;MPQNSFRLYQNPDGPVLGTVSAPILEQDGLFFKDLARTGQLLPYEDWRLPAQTRAEDLAARLSIEEIAGLMMYSPHQMIPTLPGDPFQGSYNGKPFPESGLERWALTDQQKAFLEQDHIRHVLVMKLESAGIAARWSNAIQQAAEELPW
;
A
#
# COMPACT_ATOMS: atom_id res chain seq x y z
N MET A 1 -16.31 -1.30 13.86
CA MET A 1 -15.24 -2.25 13.51
C MET A 1 -14.02 -1.89 14.34
N PRO A 2 -13.26 -2.82 14.91
CA PRO A 2 -12.03 -2.44 15.61
C PRO A 2 -11.11 -1.74 14.61
N GLN A 3 -10.65 -0.54 14.95
CA GLN A 3 -9.59 0.12 14.19
C GLN A 3 -8.38 -0.80 14.24
N ASN A 4 -7.99 -1.36 13.09
CA ASN A 4 -6.71 -2.02 12.96
C ASN A 4 -5.63 -1.00 13.33
N SER A 5 -5.01 -1.19 14.49
CA SER A 5 -3.99 -0.26 14.95
C SER A 5 -2.67 -0.60 14.25
N PHE A 6 -1.98 0.42 13.78
CA PHE A 6 -0.63 0.30 13.27
C PHE A 6 0.29 -0.31 14.33
N ARG A 7 1.08 -1.31 13.94
CA ARG A 7 2.01 -2.03 14.81
C ARG A 7 3.42 -1.97 14.25
N LEU A 8 4.40 -1.88 15.14
CA LEU A 8 5.83 -1.88 14.81
C LEU A 8 6.51 -3.12 15.39
N TYR A 9 7.35 -3.73 14.59
CA TYR A 9 8.18 -4.87 14.97
C TYR A 9 9.66 -4.53 14.72
N GLN A 10 10.47 -4.64 15.77
CA GLN A 10 11.89 -4.33 15.72
C GLN A 10 12.68 -5.61 15.44
N ASN A 11 13.55 -5.58 14.45
CA ASN A 11 14.49 -6.65 14.19
C ASN A 11 15.88 -6.23 14.69
N PRO A 12 16.56 -7.06 15.49
CA PRO A 12 17.98 -6.86 15.79
C PRO A 12 18.77 -6.85 14.46
N ASP A 13 19.57 -5.80 14.25
CA ASP A 13 20.39 -5.62 13.04
C ASP A 13 19.64 -5.71 11.69
N GLY A 14 18.31 -5.48 11.72
CA GLY A 14 17.42 -5.55 10.57
C GLY A 14 16.41 -4.41 10.47
N PRO A 15 15.49 -4.46 9.51
CA PRO A 15 14.49 -3.42 9.32
C PRO A 15 13.47 -3.38 10.45
N VAL A 16 12.98 -2.18 10.75
CA VAL A 16 11.75 -2.00 11.51
C VAL A 16 10.57 -2.22 10.58
N LEU A 17 9.71 -3.18 10.91
CA LEU A 17 8.52 -3.49 10.12
C LEU A 17 7.30 -2.80 10.71
N GLY A 18 6.63 -1.99 9.90
CA GLY A 18 5.32 -1.43 10.23
C GLY A 18 4.21 -2.15 9.46
N THR A 19 3.13 -2.52 10.14
CA THR A 19 1.97 -3.16 9.51
C THR A 19 0.67 -2.72 10.15
N VAL A 20 -0.40 -2.74 9.38
CA VAL A 20 -1.78 -2.58 9.88
C VAL A 20 -2.51 -3.91 9.78
N SER A 21 -2.46 -4.58 8.64
CA SER A 21 -3.25 -5.78 8.34
C SER A 21 -2.42 -6.98 7.92
N ALA A 22 -1.19 -6.80 7.40
CA ALA A 22 -0.34 -7.91 7.03
C ALA A 22 0.03 -8.75 8.27
N PRO A 23 -0.14 -10.08 8.24
CA PRO A 23 0.34 -10.95 9.29
C PRO A 23 1.85 -10.85 9.47
N ILE A 24 2.32 -11.18 10.65
CA ILE A 24 3.76 -11.24 10.95
C ILE A 24 4.13 -12.67 11.27
N LEU A 25 5.18 -13.14 10.61
CA LEU A 25 5.86 -14.39 10.93
C LEU A 25 7.02 -14.08 11.85
N GLU A 26 7.24 -14.95 12.82
CA GLU A 26 8.43 -14.92 13.67
C GLU A 26 9.24 -16.21 13.40
N GLN A 27 10.49 -16.03 13.02
CA GLN A 27 11.42 -17.13 12.78
C GLN A 27 12.81 -16.75 13.33
N ASP A 28 13.36 -17.61 14.18
CA ASP A 28 14.67 -17.42 14.80
C ASP A 28 14.80 -16.07 15.56
N GLY A 29 13.72 -15.60 16.16
CA GLY A 29 13.66 -14.33 16.88
C GLY A 29 13.63 -13.10 15.96
N LEU A 30 13.39 -13.28 14.67
CA LEU A 30 13.23 -12.21 13.67
C LEU A 30 11.81 -12.16 13.14
N PHE A 31 11.35 -10.97 12.79
CA PHE A 31 10.02 -10.71 12.27
C PHE A 31 10.04 -10.48 10.77
N PHE A 32 9.02 -11.01 10.08
CA PHE A 32 8.81 -10.89 8.64
C PHE A 32 7.33 -10.60 8.35
N LYS A 33 7.03 -9.83 7.30
CA LYS A 33 5.66 -9.68 6.83
C LYS A 33 5.28 -10.89 5.97
N ASP A 34 4.17 -11.53 6.30
CA ASP A 34 3.53 -12.55 5.46
C ASP A 34 2.56 -11.84 4.48
N LEU A 35 3.12 -11.29 3.41
CA LEU A 35 2.33 -10.56 2.42
C LEU A 35 1.47 -11.49 1.58
N ALA A 36 1.97 -12.70 1.31
CA ALA A 36 1.21 -13.74 0.61
C ALA A 36 0.14 -14.42 1.47
N ARG A 37 0.12 -14.16 2.78
CA ARG A 37 -0.81 -14.76 3.76
C ARG A 37 -0.81 -16.29 3.75
N THR A 38 0.35 -16.89 3.49
CA THR A 38 0.52 -18.34 3.43
C THR A 38 0.86 -18.99 4.77
N GLY A 39 1.27 -18.18 5.74
CA GLY A 39 1.82 -18.67 7.01
C GLY A 39 3.23 -19.24 6.88
N GLN A 40 3.89 -19.04 5.73
CA GLN A 40 5.26 -19.50 5.45
C GLN A 40 6.09 -18.34 4.92
N LEU A 41 7.33 -18.23 5.37
CA LEU A 41 8.24 -17.22 4.88
C LEU A 41 8.68 -17.54 3.45
N LEU A 42 8.23 -16.75 2.50
CA LEU A 42 8.62 -16.86 1.10
C LEU A 42 9.91 -16.08 0.82
N PRO A 43 10.72 -16.48 -0.20
CA PRO A 43 11.97 -15.78 -0.47
C PRO A 43 11.83 -14.28 -0.71
N TYR A 44 10.77 -13.81 -1.39
CA TYR A 44 10.59 -12.39 -1.64
C TYR A 44 10.26 -11.59 -0.37
N GLU A 45 9.73 -12.23 0.66
CA GLU A 45 9.39 -11.63 1.96
C GLU A 45 10.59 -11.60 2.92
N ASP A 46 11.58 -12.45 2.67
CA ASP A 46 12.78 -12.56 3.49
C ASP A 46 13.76 -11.41 3.22
N TRP A 47 13.68 -10.38 4.05
CA TRP A 47 14.51 -9.18 3.93
C TRP A 47 16.01 -9.44 4.10
N ARG A 48 16.43 -10.60 4.59
CA ARG A 48 17.85 -11.03 4.73
C ARG A 48 18.47 -11.41 3.39
N LEU A 49 17.63 -11.81 2.43
CA LEU A 49 18.08 -12.19 1.10
C LEU A 49 18.44 -10.97 0.23
N PRO A 50 19.38 -11.12 -0.71
CA PRO A 50 19.69 -10.07 -1.68
C PRO A 50 18.45 -9.63 -2.45
N ALA A 51 18.37 -8.32 -2.76
CA ALA A 51 17.23 -7.75 -3.49
C ALA A 51 16.97 -8.46 -4.82
N GLN A 52 18.01 -8.87 -5.53
CA GLN A 52 17.89 -9.61 -6.79
C GLN A 52 17.14 -10.95 -6.60
N THR A 53 17.53 -11.74 -5.60
CA THR A 53 16.89 -13.03 -5.29
C THR A 53 15.42 -12.85 -4.92
N ARG A 54 15.12 -11.83 -4.13
CA ARG A 54 13.77 -11.49 -3.73
C ARG A 54 12.90 -11.04 -4.93
N ALA A 55 13.47 -10.25 -5.82
CA ALA A 55 12.79 -9.78 -7.02
C ALA A 55 12.52 -10.92 -8.01
N GLU A 56 13.45 -11.83 -8.19
CA GLU A 56 13.29 -13.01 -9.05
C GLU A 56 12.19 -13.94 -8.53
N ASP A 57 12.14 -14.21 -7.22
CA ASP A 57 11.09 -15.02 -6.62
C ASP A 57 9.71 -14.35 -6.76
N LEU A 58 9.60 -13.05 -6.50
CA LEU A 58 8.35 -12.31 -6.67
C LEU A 58 7.90 -12.32 -8.14
N ALA A 59 8.79 -12.01 -9.08
CA ALA A 59 8.47 -11.98 -10.50
C ALA A 59 7.99 -13.34 -11.04
N ALA A 60 8.50 -14.45 -10.49
CA ALA A 60 8.05 -15.78 -10.87
C ALA A 60 6.61 -16.11 -10.39
N ARG A 61 6.08 -15.34 -9.47
CA ARG A 61 4.74 -15.54 -8.89
C ARG A 61 3.69 -14.63 -9.52
N LEU A 62 4.09 -13.50 -10.06
CA LEU A 62 3.20 -12.48 -10.62
C LEU A 62 2.79 -12.80 -12.06
N SER A 63 1.58 -12.42 -12.41
CA SER A 63 1.12 -12.38 -13.81
C SER A 63 1.83 -11.27 -14.59
N ILE A 64 1.71 -11.30 -15.91
CA ILE A 64 2.28 -10.24 -16.76
C ILE A 64 1.61 -8.89 -16.50
N GLU A 65 0.32 -8.89 -16.18
CA GLU A 65 -0.47 -7.71 -15.86
C GLU A 65 0.01 -7.08 -14.55
N GLU A 66 0.26 -7.88 -13.53
CA GLU A 66 0.80 -7.42 -12.24
C GLU A 66 2.20 -6.86 -12.38
N ILE A 67 3.06 -7.51 -13.16
CA ILE A 67 4.40 -6.99 -13.47
C ILE A 67 4.31 -5.65 -14.21
N ALA A 68 3.42 -5.55 -15.20
CA ALA A 68 3.21 -4.30 -15.93
C ALA A 68 2.74 -3.17 -14.99
N GLY A 69 1.81 -3.45 -14.07
CA GLY A 69 1.35 -2.50 -13.07
C GLY A 69 2.47 -2.01 -12.15
N LEU A 70 3.39 -2.89 -11.73
CA LEU A 70 4.57 -2.52 -10.93
C LEU A 70 5.55 -1.62 -11.68
N MET A 71 5.58 -1.67 -13.01
CA MET A 71 6.44 -0.83 -13.85
C MET A 71 5.81 0.54 -14.16
N MET A 72 4.57 0.77 -13.76
CA MET A 72 3.81 1.99 -14.03
C MET A 72 3.65 2.83 -12.77
N TYR A 73 3.29 4.09 -12.97
CA TYR A 73 2.82 4.99 -11.90
C TYR A 73 1.46 5.57 -12.28
N SER A 74 0.68 5.96 -11.28
CA SER A 74 -0.67 6.51 -11.48
C SER A 74 -0.63 7.88 -12.18
N PRO A 75 -1.74 8.32 -12.77
CA PRO A 75 -1.97 9.74 -12.99
C PRO A 75 -1.78 10.54 -11.70
N HIS A 76 -1.50 11.83 -11.84
CA HIS A 76 -1.35 12.70 -10.68
C HIS A 76 -2.61 12.74 -9.82
N GLN A 77 -2.42 12.75 -8.51
CA GLN A 77 -3.50 12.76 -7.51
C GLN A 77 -3.40 14.00 -6.60
N MET A 78 -4.56 14.41 -6.08
CA MET A 78 -4.66 15.46 -5.05
C MET A 78 -5.30 14.87 -3.80
N ILE A 79 -4.88 15.32 -2.61
CA ILE A 79 -5.33 14.75 -1.34
C ILE A 79 -5.65 15.84 -0.33
N PRO A 80 -6.95 15.98 0.02
CA PRO A 80 -8.10 15.42 -0.68
C PRO A 80 -8.26 16.06 -2.07
N THR A 81 -8.95 15.38 -2.98
CA THR A 81 -9.39 16.01 -4.24
C THR A 81 -10.66 16.80 -4.00
N LEU A 82 -10.67 18.04 -4.46
CA LEU A 82 -11.81 18.96 -4.28
C LEU A 82 -12.45 19.27 -5.64
N PRO A 83 -13.75 19.68 -5.66
CA PRO A 83 -14.39 20.16 -6.88
C PRO A 83 -13.59 21.31 -7.51
N GLY A 84 -13.28 21.18 -8.81
CA GLY A 84 -12.46 22.15 -9.55
C GLY A 84 -10.96 21.86 -9.56
N ASP A 85 -10.48 20.91 -8.77
CA ASP A 85 -9.09 20.48 -8.87
C ASP A 85 -8.85 19.78 -10.23
N PRO A 86 -7.70 19.97 -10.88
CA PRO A 86 -7.26 19.09 -11.96
C PRO A 86 -7.08 17.67 -11.38
N PHE A 87 -7.32 16.63 -12.15
CA PHE A 87 -7.25 15.23 -11.70
C PHE A 87 -8.25 14.90 -10.58
N GLN A 88 -9.51 15.22 -10.82
CA GLN A 88 -10.58 14.95 -9.87
C GLN A 88 -10.74 13.47 -9.61
N GLY A 89 -11.07 13.15 -8.35
CA GLY A 89 -11.45 11.82 -7.90
C GLY A 89 -12.79 11.85 -7.16
N SER A 90 -13.40 10.69 -7.03
CA SER A 90 -14.63 10.49 -6.26
C SER A 90 -14.37 9.68 -4.98
N TYR A 91 -15.33 9.71 -4.07
CA TYR A 91 -15.32 9.02 -2.79
C TYR A 91 -16.66 8.31 -2.61
N ASN A 92 -16.69 7.01 -2.87
CA ASN A 92 -17.92 6.21 -2.97
C ASN A 92 -18.91 6.83 -3.98
N GLY A 93 -18.40 7.23 -5.15
CA GLY A 93 -19.17 7.84 -6.22
C GLY A 93 -19.57 9.29 -6.01
N LYS A 94 -19.11 9.96 -4.93
CA LYS A 94 -19.47 11.35 -4.57
C LYS A 94 -18.26 12.27 -4.58
N PRO A 95 -18.45 13.58 -4.78
CA PRO A 95 -17.41 14.58 -4.50
C PRO A 95 -17.02 14.56 -3.02
N PHE A 96 -15.78 14.93 -2.71
CA PHE A 96 -15.28 14.93 -1.33
C PHE A 96 -16.20 15.64 -0.32
N PRO A 97 -16.72 16.87 -0.57
CA PRO A 97 -17.58 17.58 0.39
C PRO A 97 -18.88 16.85 0.75
N GLU A 98 -19.34 15.93 -0.10
CA GLU A 98 -20.57 15.17 0.07
C GLU A 98 -20.32 13.74 0.59
N SER A 99 -19.05 13.32 0.67
CA SER A 99 -18.70 11.94 0.98
C SER A 99 -18.81 11.60 2.46
N GLY A 100 -18.65 12.60 3.33
CA GLY A 100 -18.55 12.40 4.78
C GLY A 100 -17.29 11.65 5.23
N LEU A 101 -16.33 11.46 4.32
CA LEU A 101 -15.09 10.73 4.61
C LEU A 101 -14.00 11.67 5.15
N GLU A 102 -13.00 11.05 5.75
CA GLU A 102 -11.83 11.76 6.25
C GLU A 102 -10.96 12.33 5.13
N ARG A 103 -10.26 13.43 5.39
CA ARG A 103 -9.46 14.16 4.39
C ARG A 103 -8.30 13.33 3.79
N TRP A 104 -7.93 12.25 4.43
CA TRP A 104 -6.90 11.30 3.97
C TRP A 104 -7.50 10.02 3.39
N ALA A 105 -8.83 9.93 3.22
CA ALA A 105 -9.46 8.76 2.60
C ALA A 105 -8.97 8.59 1.15
N LEU A 106 -8.86 7.33 0.73
CA LEU A 106 -8.52 7.00 -0.65
C LEU A 106 -9.71 7.30 -1.56
N THR A 107 -9.43 7.87 -2.74
CA THR A 107 -10.43 8.02 -3.79
C THR A 107 -10.79 6.67 -4.40
N ASP A 108 -11.92 6.60 -5.08
CA ASP A 108 -12.31 5.40 -5.83
C ASP A 108 -11.29 5.07 -6.91
N GLN A 109 -10.67 6.09 -7.53
CA GLN A 109 -9.62 5.92 -8.53
C GLN A 109 -8.33 5.36 -7.93
N GLN A 110 -7.93 5.81 -6.73
CA GLN A 110 -6.75 5.28 -6.05
C GLN A 110 -6.94 3.80 -5.68
N LYS A 111 -8.13 3.41 -5.25
CA LYS A 111 -8.46 2.00 -5.01
C LYS A 111 -8.38 1.20 -6.31
N ALA A 112 -8.97 1.71 -7.41
CA ALA A 112 -8.91 1.06 -8.70
C ALA A 112 -7.46 0.89 -9.22
N PHE A 113 -6.59 1.88 -9.04
CA PHE A 113 -5.16 1.75 -9.40
C PHE A 113 -4.49 0.59 -8.68
N LEU A 114 -4.78 0.40 -7.40
CA LEU A 114 -4.20 -0.70 -6.63
C LEU A 114 -4.80 -2.05 -7.02
N GLU A 115 -6.13 -2.13 -7.13
CA GLU A 115 -6.89 -3.37 -7.24
C GLU A 115 -7.00 -3.88 -8.69
N GLN A 116 -7.17 -2.97 -9.66
CA GLN A 116 -7.45 -3.33 -11.05
C GLN A 116 -6.24 -3.14 -11.95
N ASP A 117 -5.48 -2.06 -11.74
CA ASP A 117 -4.32 -1.73 -12.57
C ASP A 117 -3.00 -2.24 -11.98
N HIS A 118 -3.03 -2.85 -10.80
CA HIS A 118 -1.88 -3.36 -10.05
C HIS A 118 -0.77 -2.33 -9.82
N ILE A 119 -1.08 -1.02 -9.90
CA ILE A 119 -0.14 0.06 -9.68
C ILE A 119 0.22 0.15 -8.19
N ARG A 120 1.52 0.32 -7.89
CA ARG A 120 2.02 0.51 -6.52
C ARG A 120 2.73 1.86 -6.32
N HIS A 121 2.87 2.64 -7.39
CA HIS A 121 3.49 3.96 -7.38
C HIS A 121 2.44 5.04 -7.67
N VAL A 122 1.90 5.65 -6.61
CA VAL A 122 0.87 6.68 -6.73
C VAL A 122 1.52 8.07 -6.66
N LEU A 123 1.38 8.84 -7.73
CA LEU A 123 1.90 10.20 -7.82
C LEU A 123 0.95 11.19 -7.13
N VAL A 124 1.51 12.03 -6.26
CA VAL A 124 0.76 13.08 -5.57
C VAL A 124 1.32 14.45 -5.94
N MET A 125 0.47 15.33 -6.45
CA MET A 125 0.84 16.72 -6.78
C MET A 125 0.58 17.69 -5.65
N LYS A 126 -0.52 17.48 -4.90
CA LYS A 126 -0.97 18.41 -3.87
C LYS A 126 -1.40 17.64 -2.64
N LEU A 127 -0.86 18.04 -1.52
CA LEU A 127 -1.20 17.57 -0.19
C LEU A 127 -1.61 18.79 0.63
N GLU A 128 -2.71 18.67 1.35
CA GLU A 128 -3.23 19.78 2.14
C GLU A 128 -2.32 20.12 3.33
N SER A 129 -1.74 19.08 3.96
CA SER A 129 -0.79 19.23 5.05
C SER A 129 0.08 17.98 5.23
N ALA A 130 1.18 18.11 5.94
CA ALA A 130 2.05 16.98 6.28
C ALA A 130 1.31 15.88 7.08
N GLY A 131 0.40 16.27 7.98
CA GLY A 131 -0.40 15.33 8.76
C GLY A 131 -1.36 14.51 7.89
N ILE A 132 -2.00 15.15 6.90
CA ILE A 132 -2.85 14.45 5.93
C ILE A 132 -2.01 13.56 5.02
N ALA A 133 -0.84 14.03 4.59
CA ALA A 133 0.10 13.22 3.81
C ALA A 133 0.47 11.91 4.51
N ALA A 134 0.85 11.99 5.78
CA ALA A 134 1.23 10.81 6.57
C ALA A 134 0.06 9.83 6.72
N ARG A 135 -1.14 10.33 7.05
CA ARG A 135 -2.34 9.49 7.20
C ARG A 135 -2.76 8.84 5.88
N TRP A 136 -2.73 9.61 4.79
CA TRP A 136 -3.00 9.08 3.46
C TRP A 136 -1.98 8.01 3.05
N SER A 137 -0.67 8.25 3.29
CA SER A 137 0.37 7.26 3.02
C SER A 137 0.13 5.96 3.79
N ASN A 138 -0.28 6.05 5.06
CA ASN A 138 -0.64 4.87 5.85
C ASN A 138 -1.88 4.17 5.28
N ALA A 139 -2.89 4.93 4.84
CA ALA A 139 -4.11 4.35 4.27
C ALA A 139 -3.83 3.60 2.96
N ILE A 140 -2.97 4.14 2.08
CA ILE A 140 -2.61 3.46 0.83
C ILE A 140 -1.72 2.24 1.08
N GLN A 141 -0.81 2.29 2.06
CA GLN A 141 -0.02 1.13 2.48
C GLN A 141 -0.92 0.02 3.03
N GLN A 142 -1.89 0.37 3.88
CA GLN A 142 -2.87 -0.59 4.38
C GLN A 142 -3.66 -1.23 3.25
N ALA A 143 -4.17 -0.43 2.30
CA ALA A 143 -4.90 -0.95 1.16
C ALA A 143 -4.05 -1.93 0.33
N ALA A 144 -2.76 -1.61 0.11
CA ALA A 144 -1.84 -2.50 -0.58
C ALA A 144 -1.57 -3.81 0.20
N GLU A 145 -1.47 -3.76 1.54
CA GLU A 145 -1.30 -4.95 2.38
C GLU A 145 -2.52 -5.88 2.38
N GLU A 146 -3.71 -5.36 2.06
CA GLU A 146 -4.96 -6.12 2.01
C GLU A 146 -5.18 -6.84 0.68
N LEU A 147 -4.42 -6.50 -0.35
CA LEU A 147 -4.51 -7.14 -1.65
C LEU A 147 -3.76 -8.48 -1.67
N PRO A 148 -4.28 -9.47 -2.41
CA PRO A 148 -3.54 -10.72 -2.65
C PRO A 148 -2.34 -10.45 -3.56
N TRP A 149 -1.31 -11.23 -3.38
CA TRP A 149 -0.11 -11.33 -4.22
C TRP A 149 0.18 -12.77 -4.55
#